data_e712b35424d273a54dfaeb799d6d067c
#
_entry.id   e712b35424d273a54dfaeb799d6d067c
#
_cell.length_a   1.000
_cell.length_b   1.000
_cell.length_c   1.000
_cell.angle_alpha   90.00
_cell.angle_beta   90.00
_cell.angle_gamma   90.00
#
_symmetry.space_group_name_H-M   'P 1'
#
loop_
_entity.id
_entity.type
_entity.pdbx_description
1 polymer ?
#
loop_
_entity_poly.entity_id
_entity_poly.type
_entity_poly.pdbx_seq_one_letter_code
_entity_poly.pdbx_strand_id
1 'polypeptide(L)'
;MANLHTPDGEIKKVFPINEDTFSLQELQSFVDGYIEKIVLPVDKCSMIINEEGKKEKLPYNKFATQILLKNYPKSEDYIVGNAIICANSDLA
;
A
#
# COMPACT_ATOMS: atom_id res chain seq x y z
N MET A 1 -11.96 -2.43 -5.53
CA MET A 1 -10.86 -2.98 -6.35
C MET A 1 -9.53 -2.43 -5.84
N ALA A 2 -8.54 -3.26 -5.74
CA ALA A 2 -7.25 -2.86 -5.22
C ALA A 2 -6.12 -3.42 -6.08
N ASN A 3 -5.00 -2.74 -6.05
CA ASN A 3 -3.80 -3.18 -6.76
C ASN A 3 -2.65 -3.34 -5.76
N LEU A 4 -1.97 -4.47 -5.86
CA LEU A 4 -0.74 -4.72 -5.12
C LEU A 4 0.43 -4.31 -5.99
N HIS A 5 1.25 -3.38 -5.51
CA HIS A 5 2.46 -2.93 -6.19
C HIS A 5 3.66 -3.52 -5.47
N THR A 6 4.48 -4.27 -6.18
CA THR A 6 5.67 -4.88 -5.60
C THR A 6 6.91 -4.06 -5.92
N PRO A 7 7.99 -4.21 -5.11
CA PRO A 7 9.24 -3.48 -5.36
C PRO A 7 9.88 -3.76 -6.72
N ASP A 8 9.65 -4.96 -7.29
CA ASP A 8 10.19 -5.31 -8.59
C ASP A 8 9.35 -4.82 -9.77
N GLY A 9 8.32 -4.02 -9.50
CA GLY A 9 7.52 -3.38 -10.54
C GLY A 9 6.29 -4.13 -10.98
N GLU A 10 5.95 -5.25 -10.34
CA GLU A 10 4.72 -5.96 -10.66
C GLU A 10 3.51 -5.23 -10.07
N ILE A 11 2.40 -5.28 -10.80
CA ILE A 11 1.11 -4.77 -10.34
C ILE A 11 0.10 -5.89 -10.48
N LYS A 12 -0.50 -6.29 -9.37
CA LYS A 12 -1.48 -7.38 -9.34
C LYS A 12 -2.80 -6.88 -8.79
N LYS A 13 -3.90 -7.20 -9.46
CA LYS A 13 -5.22 -6.92 -8.91
C LYS A 13 -5.49 -7.89 -7.77
N VAL A 14 -5.99 -7.37 -6.66
CA VAL A 14 -6.34 -8.17 -5.49
C VAL A 14 -7.75 -7.84 -5.05
N PHE A 15 -8.43 -8.85 -4.49
CA PHE A 15 -9.83 -8.75 -4.11
C PHE A 15 -9.99 -9.30 -2.69
N PRO A 16 -10.89 -8.72 -1.89
CA PRO A 16 -11.18 -9.28 -0.57
C PRO A 16 -11.87 -10.63 -0.69
N ILE A 17 -11.52 -11.53 0.21
CA ILE A 17 -12.09 -12.90 0.20
C ILE A 17 -13.59 -12.86 0.45
N ASN A 18 -14.06 -11.98 1.31
CA ASN A 18 -15.47 -11.89 1.67
C ASN A 18 -16.28 -10.96 0.76
N GLU A 19 -15.70 -10.52 -0.34
CA GLU A 19 -16.35 -9.69 -1.38
C GLU A 19 -16.59 -8.23 -1.00
N ASP A 20 -16.63 -7.88 0.29
CA ASP A 20 -16.92 -6.51 0.72
C ASP A 20 -15.65 -5.71 1.01
N THR A 21 -14.93 -6.07 2.06
CA THR A 21 -13.76 -5.34 2.50
C THR A 21 -12.63 -6.30 2.82
N PHE A 22 -11.40 -5.79 2.74
CA PHE A 22 -10.23 -6.56 3.16
C PHE A 22 -10.21 -6.70 4.68
N SER A 23 -9.94 -7.91 5.15
CA SER A 23 -9.67 -8.13 6.58
C SER A 23 -8.27 -7.63 6.92
N LEU A 24 -8.04 -7.37 8.20
CA LEU A 24 -6.71 -7.01 8.69
C LEU A 24 -5.69 -8.10 8.33
N GLN A 25 -6.08 -9.37 8.47
CA GLN A 25 -5.20 -10.49 8.15
C GLN A 25 -4.81 -10.53 6.69
N GLU A 26 -5.75 -10.24 5.77
CA GLU A 26 -5.44 -10.16 4.36
C GLU A 26 -4.42 -9.06 4.07
N LEU A 27 -4.65 -7.86 4.63
CA LEU A 27 -3.75 -6.74 4.42
C LEU A 27 -2.36 -7.04 4.98
N GLN A 28 -2.30 -7.63 6.16
CA GLN A 28 -1.03 -8.02 6.77
C GLN A 28 -0.28 -9.05 5.92
N SER A 29 -1.00 -9.99 5.31
CA SER A 29 -0.35 -10.99 4.46
C SER A 29 0.23 -10.38 3.18
N PHE A 30 -0.44 -9.37 2.61
CA PHE A 30 0.07 -8.69 1.41
C PHE A 30 1.36 -7.93 1.68
N VAL A 31 1.50 -7.33 2.86
CA VAL A 31 2.67 -6.51 3.18
C VAL A 31 3.66 -7.19 4.11
N ASP A 32 3.39 -8.43 4.50
CA ASP A 32 4.25 -9.26 5.35
C ASP A 32 4.51 -8.66 6.73
N GLY A 33 3.50 -8.07 7.36
CA GLY A 33 3.66 -7.50 8.68
C GLY A 33 2.53 -6.59 9.09
N TYR A 34 2.72 -5.84 10.15
CA TYR A 34 1.77 -4.85 10.59
C TYR A 34 1.58 -3.78 9.55
N ILE A 35 0.36 -3.25 9.45
CA ILE A 35 0.03 -2.29 8.40
C ILE A 35 0.09 -0.85 8.89
N GLU A 36 0.41 0.03 7.95
CA GLU A 36 0.26 1.46 8.09
C GLU A 36 -0.59 1.95 6.92
N LYS A 37 -1.59 2.80 7.22
CA LYS A 37 -2.46 3.38 6.20
C LYS A 37 -2.01 4.79 5.89
N ILE A 38 -1.81 5.08 4.61
CA ILE A 38 -1.51 6.43 4.13
C ILE A 38 -2.69 6.89 3.28
N VAL A 39 -3.28 8.02 3.65
CA VAL A 39 -4.36 8.61 2.87
C VAL A 39 -3.76 9.29 1.64
N LEU A 40 -4.35 9.06 0.48
CA LEU A 40 -3.91 9.65 -0.79
C LEU A 40 -4.98 10.65 -1.27
N PRO A 41 -4.89 11.92 -0.86
CA PRO A 41 -5.96 12.89 -1.11
C PRO A 41 -6.15 13.24 -2.59
N VAL A 42 -5.08 13.25 -3.38
CA VAL A 42 -5.18 13.55 -4.82
C VAL A 42 -5.88 12.41 -5.55
N ASP A 43 -5.50 11.17 -5.24
CA ASP A 43 -6.08 9.98 -5.86
C ASP A 43 -7.39 9.55 -5.19
N LYS A 44 -7.75 10.16 -4.06
CA LYS A 44 -8.97 9.86 -3.29
C LYS A 44 -9.07 8.39 -2.90
N CYS A 45 -7.96 7.83 -2.47
CA CYS A 45 -7.88 6.43 -2.04
C CYS A 45 -6.86 6.30 -0.91
N SER A 46 -6.45 5.07 -0.62
CA SER A 46 -5.51 4.78 0.46
C SER A 46 -4.41 3.85 -0.01
N MET A 47 -3.26 3.98 0.63
CA MET A 47 -2.12 3.08 0.45
C MET A 47 -1.89 2.34 1.76
N ILE A 48 -1.75 1.02 1.68
CA ILE A 48 -1.43 0.19 2.84
C ILE A 48 -0.02 -0.36 2.64
N ILE A 49 0.83 -0.16 3.63
CA ILE A 49 2.22 -0.60 3.59
C ILE A 49 2.60 -1.31 4.89
N ASN A 50 3.77 -1.92 4.92
CA ASN A 50 4.33 -2.50 6.14
C ASN A 50 4.82 -1.36 7.02
N GLU A 51 4.26 -1.27 8.24
CA GLU A 51 4.61 -0.23 9.21
C GLU A 51 6.10 -0.23 9.56
N GLU A 52 6.73 -1.39 9.57
CA GLU A 52 8.13 -1.55 9.95
C GLU A 52 9.04 -1.85 8.76
N GLY A 53 8.59 -1.55 7.54
CA GLY A 53 9.32 -1.92 6.35
C GLY A 53 10.73 -1.40 6.29
N LYS A 54 10.95 -0.14 6.68
CA LYS A 54 12.29 0.46 6.68
C LYS A 54 13.19 -0.17 7.72
N LYS A 55 12.65 -0.45 8.90
CA LYS A 55 13.37 -1.13 9.98
C LYS A 55 13.79 -2.54 9.55
N GLU A 56 12.92 -3.22 8.81
CA GLU A 56 13.18 -4.55 8.28
C GLU A 56 14.00 -4.55 7.00
N LYS A 57 14.35 -3.37 6.49
CA LYS A 57 15.15 -3.18 5.29
C LYS A 57 14.54 -3.83 4.06
N LEU A 58 13.22 -3.70 3.91
CA LEU A 58 12.52 -4.20 2.73
C LEU A 58 12.97 -3.42 1.49
N PRO A 59 12.89 -4.02 0.29
CA PRO A 59 13.32 -3.37 -0.94
C PRO A 59 12.54 -2.09 -1.24
N TYR A 60 13.22 -1.10 -1.82
CA TYR A 60 12.62 0.16 -2.24
C TYR A 60 11.53 -0.09 -3.28
N ASN A 61 10.40 0.58 -3.13
CA ASN A 61 9.26 0.47 -4.04
C ASN A 61 9.11 1.79 -4.80
N LYS A 62 9.61 1.83 -6.02
CA LYS A 62 9.64 3.04 -6.83
C LYS A 62 8.24 3.56 -7.16
N PHE A 63 7.34 2.66 -7.59
CA PHE A 63 5.99 3.08 -7.97
C PHE A 63 5.19 3.62 -6.80
N ALA A 64 5.24 2.93 -5.68
CA ALA A 64 4.54 3.39 -4.48
C ALA A 64 5.10 4.72 -4.00
N THR A 65 6.41 4.91 -4.08
CA THR A 65 7.03 6.19 -3.71
C THR A 65 6.57 7.31 -4.65
N GLN A 66 6.47 7.05 -5.94
CA GLN A 66 5.97 8.04 -6.90
C GLN A 66 4.53 8.45 -6.59
N ILE A 67 3.69 7.48 -6.22
CA ILE A 67 2.30 7.74 -5.83
C ILE A 67 2.27 8.58 -4.55
N LEU A 68 3.10 8.24 -3.57
CA LEU A 68 3.21 9.02 -2.34
C LEU A 68 3.56 10.48 -2.64
N LEU A 69 4.57 10.70 -3.49
CA LEU A 69 5.06 12.05 -3.79
C LEU A 69 4.09 12.84 -4.66
N LYS A 70 3.28 12.18 -5.48
CA LYS A 70 2.20 12.83 -6.19
C LYS A 70 1.18 13.43 -5.22
N ASN A 71 0.90 12.73 -4.13
CA ASN A 71 -0.07 13.15 -3.12
C ASN A 71 0.53 14.10 -2.09
N TYR A 72 1.83 14.00 -1.84
CA TYR A 72 2.56 14.81 -0.86
C TYR A 72 3.87 15.30 -1.48
N PRO A 73 3.81 16.30 -2.39
CA PRO A 73 5.00 16.70 -3.17
C PRO A 73 6.17 17.20 -2.34
N LYS A 74 5.91 17.67 -1.13
CA LYS A 74 6.97 18.18 -0.25
C LYS A 74 7.54 17.14 0.70
N SER A 75 7.02 15.91 0.62
CA SER A 75 7.51 14.81 1.48
C SER A 75 8.92 14.39 1.05
N GLU A 76 9.74 14.06 2.03
CA GLU A 76 11.04 13.43 1.80
C GLU A 76 10.99 11.93 2.06
N ASP A 77 9.79 11.41 2.28
CA ASP A 77 9.59 10.00 2.60
C ASP A 77 9.62 9.12 1.35
N TYR A 78 9.71 7.82 1.56
CA TYR A 78 9.73 6.83 0.49
C TYR A 78 9.08 5.54 0.99
N ILE A 79 8.67 4.69 0.05
CA ILE A 79 7.98 3.43 0.36
C ILE A 79 8.91 2.26 0.07
N VAL A 80 8.91 1.28 0.96
CA VAL A 80 9.64 0.03 0.81
C VAL A 80 8.68 -1.14 0.97
N GLY A 81 9.00 -2.27 0.35
CA GLY A 81 8.16 -3.45 0.40
C GLY A 81 6.92 -3.32 -0.48
N ASN A 82 6.01 -4.26 -0.31
CA ASN A 82 4.74 -4.27 -1.06
C ASN A 82 3.82 -3.15 -0.59
N ALA A 83 3.04 -2.61 -1.51
CA ALA A 83 2.04 -1.57 -1.21
C ALA A 83 0.72 -1.93 -1.86
N ILE A 84 -0.36 -1.81 -1.12
CA ILE A 84 -1.73 -1.96 -1.64
C ILE A 84 -2.30 -0.56 -1.87
N ILE A 85 -2.76 -0.30 -3.09
CA ILE A 85 -3.51 0.92 -3.40
C ILE A 85 -4.96 0.50 -3.56
N CYS A 86 -5.83 1.03 -2.72
CA CYS A 86 -7.23 0.61 -2.68
C CYS A 86 -8.17 1.78 -2.41
N ALA A 87 -9.41 1.62 -2.81
CA ALA A 87 -10.45 2.57 -2.46
C ALA A 87 -10.68 2.54 -0.95
N ASN A 88 -11.09 3.68 -0.38
CA ASN A 88 -11.38 3.72 1.05
C ASN A 88 -12.52 2.76 1.41
N SER A 89 -13.45 2.52 0.48
CA SER A 89 -14.55 1.57 0.68
C SER A 89 -14.10 0.11 0.70
N ASP A 90 -12.88 -0.18 0.26
CA ASP A 90 -12.32 -1.53 0.34
C ASP A 90 -11.81 -1.87 1.75
N LEU A 91 -11.75 -0.88 2.62
CA LEU A 91 -11.25 -1.02 3.99
C LEU A 91 -12.41 -1.02 4.98
N ALA A 92 -12.33 -1.88 5.98
CA ALA A 92 -13.35 -1.97 7.03
C ALA A 92 -13.34 -0.74 7.93
#